data_e7f85bbb138bab1c697f848b0d48faaf
#
_entry.id   e7f85bbb138bab1c697f848b0d48faaf
#
_cell.length_a   1.000
_cell.length_b   1.000
_cell.length_c   1.000
_cell.angle_alpha   90.00
_cell.angle_beta   90.00
_cell.angle_gamma   90.00
#
_symmetry.space_group_name_H-M   'P 1'
#
loop_
_entity.id
_entity.type
_entity.pdbx_description
1 polymer ?
#
loop_
_entity_poly.entity_id
_entity_poly.type
_entity_poly.pdbx_seq_one_letter_code
_entity_poly.pdbx_strand_id
1 'polypeptide(L)'
;MTKRAVLVASFGTSHLDTLEKTIQPIEWDIAGRMPGRVLRRAFTSGMILRKLEERDGLKIDSVPQALERLAEEGFEDVVVQPTHIMNGEEFDKLMAQAEPYRARFRRLAFGRPLLTTLEDYRDLTAALSEALPEPEADTAHVFMGHGTEHFANAAYCQLSYMFHDQGRPDVLVGTV
;
A
#
# COMPACT_ATOMS: atom_id res chain seq x y z
N MET A 1 -9.65 -27.21 10.58
CA MET A 1 -8.94 -25.94 10.89
C MET A 1 -9.40 -24.89 9.89
N THR A 2 -9.73 -23.67 10.34
CA THR A 2 -10.13 -22.55 9.47
C THR A 2 -8.96 -22.14 8.58
N LYS A 3 -9.14 -22.16 7.25
CA LYS A 3 -8.14 -21.65 6.31
C LYS A 3 -8.11 -20.11 6.35
N ARG A 4 -6.92 -19.55 6.55
CA ARG A 4 -6.71 -18.11 6.70
C ARG A 4 -5.72 -17.57 5.68
N ALA A 5 -6.00 -16.40 5.11
CA ALA A 5 -5.11 -15.74 4.17
C ALA A 5 -4.91 -14.26 4.53
N VAL A 6 -3.79 -13.71 4.08
CA VAL A 6 -3.58 -12.27 3.90
C VAL A 6 -3.40 -12.00 2.41
N LEU A 7 -4.28 -11.18 1.86
CA LEU A 7 -4.20 -10.68 0.49
C LEU A 7 -3.55 -9.30 0.54
N VAL A 8 -2.28 -9.22 0.13
CA VAL A 8 -1.60 -7.93 0.01
C VAL A 8 -1.94 -7.32 -1.33
N ALA A 9 -2.58 -6.16 -1.30
CA ALA A 9 -3.05 -5.44 -2.48
C ALA A 9 -2.21 -4.19 -2.72
N SER A 10 -1.44 -4.19 -3.80
CA SER A 10 -0.59 -3.08 -4.22
C SER A 10 -1.10 -2.48 -5.52
N PHE A 11 -0.75 -1.22 -5.82
CA PHE A 11 -0.96 -0.66 -7.15
C PHE A 11 -0.27 -1.53 -8.21
N GLY A 12 0.90 -2.03 -7.89
CA GLY A 12 1.70 -2.89 -8.73
C GLY A 12 2.81 -2.16 -9.47
N THR A 13 3.67 -2.93 -10.13
CA THR A 13 4.72 -2.43 -11.02
C THR A 13 4.87 -3.37 -12.20
N SER A 14 5.20 -2.81 -13.38
CA SER A 14 5.54 -3.60 -14.57
C SER A 14 7.04 -3.87 -14.69
N HIS A 15 7.84 -3.49 -13.71
CA HIS A 15 9.28 -3.72 -13.65
C HIS A 15 9.57 -4.83 -12.65
N LEU A 16 10.09 -5.96 -13.12
CA LEU A 16 10.30 -7.17 -12.31
C LEU A 16 11.34 -6.96 -11.21
N ASP A 17 12.40 -6.22 -11.50
CA ASP A 17 13.43 -5.85 -10.53
C ASP A 17 12.87 -4.96 -9.40
N THR A 18 11.97 -4.03 -9.75
CA THR A 18 11.26 -3.20 -8.77
C THR A 18 10.32 -4.07 -7.92
N LEU A 19 9.62 -5.03 -8.54
CA LEU A 19 8.76 -5.96 -7.82
C LEU A 19 9.55 -6.72 -6.73
N GLU A 20 10.70 -7.25 -7.10
CA GLU A 20 11.57 -8.02 -6.20
C GLU A 20 12.19 -7.17 -5.09
N LYS A 21 12.58 -5.93 -5.40
CA LYS A 21 13.30 -5.05 -4.46
C LYS A 21 12.40 -4.25 -3.52
N THR A 22 11.14 -4.04 -3.89
CA THR A 22 10.25 -3.15 -3.14
C THR A 22 8.96 -3.83 -2.68
N ILE A 23 8.10 -4.29 -3.60
CA ILE A 23 6.79 -4.84 -3.25
C ILE A 23 6.93 -6.17 -2.49
N GLN A 24 7.74 -7.07 -2.99
CA GLN A 24 7.89 -8.41 -2.42
C GLN A 24 8.45 -8.42 -0.98
N PRO A 25 9.47 -7.61 -0.62
CA PRO A 25 9.90 -7.49 0.77
C PRO A 25 8.81 -6.98 1.71
N ILE A 26 8.00 -6.00 1.27
CA ILE A 26 6.84 -5.50 2.04
C ILE A 26 5.81 -6.61 2.27
N GLU A 27 5.51 -7.39 1.24
CA GLU A 27 4.58 -8.53 1.34
C GLU A 27 5.07 -9.58 2.35
N TRP A 28 6.36 -9.88 2.34
CA TRP A 28 6.97 -10.83 3.29
C TRP A 28 6.96 -10.30 4.72
N ASP A 29 7.23 -9.01 4.93
CA ASP A 29 7.16 -8.40 6.26
C ASP A 29 5.72 -8.45 6.80
N ILE A 30 4.74 -8.09 5.98
CA ILE A 30 3.31 -8.20 6.33
C ILE A 30 2.95 -9.66 6.69
N ALA A 31 3.35 -10.62 5.87
CA ALA A 31 3.07 -12.04 6.11
C ALA A 31 3.74 -12.54 7.40
N GLY A 32 4.97 -12.11 7.67
CA GLY A 32 5.72 -12.44 8.89
C GLY A 32 5.02 -11.96 10.16
N ARG A 33 4.32 -10.81 10.08
CA ARG A 33 3.51 -10.26 11.18
C ARG A 33 2.13 -10.92 11.34
N MET A 34 1.74 -11.81 10.39
CA MET A 34 0.45 -12.49 10.38
C MET A 34 0.61 -14.02 10.36
N PRO A 35 1.19 -14.63 11.41
CA PRO A 35 1.48 -16.06 11.43
C PRO A 35 0.22 -16.90 11.22
N GLY A 36 0.36 -17.98 10.47
CA GLY A 36 -0.73 -18.91 10.15
C GLY A 36 -1.72 -18.41 9.09
N ARG A 37 -1.39 -17.34 8.36
CA ARG A 37 -2.10 -16.88 7.16
C ARG A 37 -1.27 -17.17 5.91
N VAL A 38 -1.93 -17.66 4.87
CA VAL A 38 -1.30 -17.84 3.56
C VAL A 38 -1.21 -16.47 2.87
N LEU A 39 -0.01 -16.10 2.43
CA LEU A 39 0.19 -14.88 1.64
C LEU A 39 -0.38 -15.05 0.23
N ARG A 40 -1.14 -14.05 -0.23
CA ARG A 40 -1.56 -13.87 -1.60
C ARG A 40 -1.28 -12.43 -2.03
N ARG A 41 -1.00 -12.26 -3.31
CA ARG A 41 -0.75 -10.96 -3.96
C ARG A 41 -1.91 -10.60 -4.85
N ALA A 42 -2.27 -9.31 -4.91
CA ALA A 42 -3.10 -8.73 -5.96
C ALA A 42 -2.58 -7.36 -6.35
N PHE A 43 -2.83 -6.96 -7.61
CA PHE A 43 -2.58 -5.61 -8.09
C PHE A 43 -3.89 -4.90 -8.41
N THR A 44 -3.94 -3.58 -8.13
CA THR A 44 -5.13 -2.77 -8.42
C THR A 44 -5.08 -2.14 -9.82
N SER A 45 -3.89 -1.93 -10.39
CA SER A 45 -3.73 -1.34 -11.73
C SER A 45 -3.95 -2.34 -12.86
N GLY A 46 -5.10 -2.26 -13.52
CA GLY A 46 -5.42 -3.10 -14.68
C GLY A 46 -4.44 -2.92 -15.86
N MET A 47 -3.85 -1.72 -16.01
CA MET A 47 -2.83 -1.47 -17.03
C MET A 47 -1.55 -2.26 -16.75
N ILE A 48 -1.11 -2.29 -15.49
CA ILE A 48 0.08 -3.03 -15.07
C ILE A 48 -0.15 -4.54 -15.24
N LEU A 49 -1.30 -5.05 -14.79
CA LEU A 49 -1.67 -6.45 -14.94
C LEU A 49 -1.59 -6.91 -16.40
N ARG A 50 -2.19 -6.16 -17.31
CA ARG A 50 -2.17 -6.43 -18.74
C ARG A 50 -0.76 -6.40 -19.29
N LYS A 51 0.04 -5.39 -18.95
CA LYS A 51 1.42 -5.25 -19.43
C LYS A 51 2.31 -6.41 -18.99
N LEU A 52 2.16 -6.90 -17.76
CA LEU A 52 2.90 -8.05 -17.24
C LEU A 52 2.50 -9.34 -17.97
N GLU A 53 1.19 -9.55 -18.20
CA GLU A 53 0.71 -10.73 -18.91
C GLU A 53 1.15 -10.72 -20.39
N GLU A 54 1.01 -9.61 -21.11
CA GLU A 54 1.33 -9.50 -22.54
C GLU A 54 2.84 -9.53 -22.80
N ARG A 55 3.65 -8.86 -21.98
CA ARG A 55 5.10 -8.74 -22.21
C ARG A 55 5.90 -9.91 -21.61
N ASP A 56 5.54 -10.33 -20.40
CA ASP A 56 6.36 -11.25 -19.60
C ASP A 56 5.70 -12.61 -19.40
N GLY A 57 4.44 -12.79 -19.83
CA GLY A 57 3.65 -13.99 -19.56
C GLY A 57 3.33 -14.17 -18.07
N LEU A 58 3.55 -13.13 -17.24
CA LEU A 58 3.36 -13.18 -15.80
C LEU A 58 1.93 -12.79 -15.44
N LYS A 59 1.18 -13.75 -14.94
CA LYS A 59 -0.20 -13.55 -14.52
C LYS A 59 -0.27 -13.28 -13.02
N ILE A 60 -0.65 -12.06 -12.66
CA ILE A 60 -0.95 -11.64 -11.29
C ILE A 60 -2.45 -11.36 -11.22
N ASP A 61 -3.09 -11.74 -10.12
CA ASP A 61 -4.52 -11.52 -9.95
C ASP A 61 -4.82 -10.04 -9.66
N SER A 62 -5.95 -9.56 -10.17
CA SER A 62 -6.62 -8.37 -9.63
C SER A 62 -7.26 -8.69 -8.27
N VAL A 63 -7.67 -7.67 -7.53
CA VAL A 63 -8.31 -7.88 -6.21
C VAL A 63 -9.55 -8.79 -6.31
N PRO A 64 -10.50 -8.58 -7.26
CA PRO A 64 -11.62 -9.49 -7.46
C PRO A 64 -11.20 -10.93 -7.78
N GLN A 65 -10.24 -11.12 -8.69
CA GLN A 65 -9.76 -12.45 -9.08
C GLN A 65 -9.11 -13.19 -7.90
N ALA A 66 -8.30 -12.49 -7.09
CA ALA A 66 -7.68 -13.07 -5.92
C ALA A 66 -8.70 -13.47 -4.86
N LEU A 67 -9.72 -12.64 -4.60
CA LEU A 67 -10.79 -12.94 -3.66
C LEU A 67 -11.67 -14.11 -4.15
N GLU A 68 -12.01 -14.15 -5.44
CA GLU A 68 -12.75 -15.28 -6.01
C GLU A 68 -11.98 -16.59 -5.81
N ARG A 69 -10.71 -16.60 -6.18
CA ARG A 69 -9.83 -17.77 -6.03
C ARG A 69 -9.69 -18.22 -4.58
N LEU A 70 -9.54 -17.26 -3.64
CA LEU A 70 -9.49 -17.56 -2.21
C LEU A 70 -10.78 -18.21 -1.71
N ALA A 71 -11.94 -17.74 -2.18
CA ALA A 71 -13.23 -18.33 -1.83
C ALA A 71 -13.39 -19.75 -2.41
N GLU A 72 -13.00 -19.97 -3.66
CA GLU A 72 -13.01 -21.29 -4.31
C GLU A 72 -12.07 -22.29 -3.63
N GLU A 73 -10.90 -21.84 -3.17
CA GLU A 73 -9.92 -22.64 -2.40
C GLU A 73 -10.39 -22.93 -0.96
N GLY A 74 -11.52 -22.38 -0.53
CA GLY A 74 -12.14 -22.60 0.78
C GLY A 74 -11.47 -21.84 1.92
N PHE A 75 -10.87 -20.68 1.65
CA PHE A 75 -10.46 -19.77 2.72
C PHE A 75 -11.68 -19.13 3.37
N GLU A 76 -11.69 -19.03 4.68
CA GLU A 76 -12.82 -18.52 5.46
C GLU A 76 -12.54 -17.20 6.16
N ASP A 77 -11.27 -16.94 6.50
CA ASP A 77 -10.83 -15.72 7.20
C ASP A 77 -9.73 -15.05 6.36
N VAL A 78 -10.09 -13.96 5.70
CA VAL A 78 -9.20 -13.20 4.80
C VAL A 78 -9.02 -11.79 5.32
N VAL A 79 -7.76 -11.34 5.34
CA VAL A 79 -7.40 -9.94 5.56
C VAL A 79 -6.90 -9.38 4.24
N VAL A 80 -7.51 -8.32 3.74
CA VAL A 80 -7.00 -7.54 2.60
C VAL A 80 -6.15 -6.40 3.16
N GLN A 81 -4.84 -6.46 2.95
CA GLN A 81 -3.90 -5.43 3.40
C GLN A 81 -3.46 -4.58 2.22
N PRO A 82 -3.88 -3.31 2.14
CA PRO A 82 -3.37 -2.40 1.12
C PRO A 82 -1.93 -1.99 1.43
N THR A 83 -1.15 -1.73 0.38
CA THR A 83 0.16 -1.05 0.48
C THR A 83 0.08 0.41 0.06
N HIS A 84 -1.13 0.92 -0.11
CA HIS A 84 -1.38 2.33 -0.44
C HIS A 84 -0.89 3.25 0.67
N ILE A 85 -0.35 4.41 0.30
CA ILE A 85 0.20 5.36 1.26
C ILE A 85 -0.90 6.17 1.94
N MET A 86 -1.94 6.55 1.19
CA MET A 86 -3.02 7.41 1.68
C MET A 86 -4.40 6.84 1.34
N ASN A 87 -5.43 7.35 2.02
CA ASN A 87 -6.84 7.03 1.78
C ASN A 87 -7.35 7.77 0.54
N GLY A 88 -6.73 7.49 -0.62
CA GLY A 88 -7.03 8.13 -1.90
C GLY A 88 -7.89 7.26 -2.82
N GLU A 89 -8.07 7.74 -4.05
CA GLU A 89 -8.92 7.12 -5.07
C GLU A 89 -8.62 5.62 -5.30
N GLU A 90 -7.33 5.23 -5.33
CA GLU A 90 -6.95 3.83 -5.54
C GLU A 90 -7.34 2.93 -4.36
N PHE A 91 -7.29 3.47 -3.13
CA PHE A 91 -7.80 2.74 -1.96
C PHE A 91 -9.32 2.61 -2.00
N ASP A 92 -10.04 3.66 -2.39
CA ASP A 92 -11.50 3.63 -2.54
C ASP A 92 -11.92 2.62 -3.61
N LYS A 93 -11.21 2.56 -4.74
CA LYS A 93 -11.42 1.54 -5.78
C LYS A 93 -11.20 0.13 -5.25
N LEU A 94 -10.12 -0.09 -4.47
CA LEU A 94 -9.85 -1.38 -3.84
C LEU A 94 -11.03 -1.79 -2.93
N MET A 95 -11.49 -0.88 -2.07
CA MET A 95 -12.62 -1.15 -1.17
C MET A 95 -13.89 -1.48 -1.94
N ALA A 96 -14.22 -0.70 -2.97
CA ALA A 96 -15.39 -0.93 -3.81
C ALA A 96 -15.32 -2.28 -4.56
N GLN A 97 -14.15 -2.70 -5.00
CA GLN A 97 -13.94 -3.98 -5.67
C GLN A 97 -14.01 -5.18 -4.72
N ALA A 98 -13.59 -5.01 -3.47
CA ALA A 98 -13.52 -6.09 -2.50
C ALA A 98 -14.84 -6.28 -1.71
N GLU A 99 -15.61 -5.23 -1.49
CA GLU A 99 -16.83 -5.27 -0.69
C GLU A 99 -17.88 -6.30 -1.18
N PRO A 100 -18.10 -6.53 -2.49
CA PRO A 100 -19.05 -7.55 -2.97
C PRO A 100 -18.68 -8.98 -2.51
N TYR A 101 -17.44 -9.23 -2.17
CA TYR A 101 -16.95 -10.53 -1.72
C TYR A 101 -17.15 -10.79 -0.23
N ARG A 102 -17.61 -9.81 0.55
CA ARG A 102 -17.77 -9.92 2.01
C ARG A 102 -18.59 -11.14 2.43
N ALA A 103 -19.66 -11.42 1.72
CA ALA A 103 -20.54 -12.57 1.99
C ALA A 103 -19.94 -13.94 1.62
N ARG A 104 -18.84 -13.97 0.87
CA ARG A 104 -18.14 -15.20 0.46
C ARG A 104 -17.24 -15.77 1.56
N PHE A 105 -16.94 -14.98 2.59
CA PHE A 105 -16.05 -15.34 3.67
C PHE A 105 -16.77 -15.27 5.02
N ARG A 106 -16.36 -16.10 5.96
CA ARG A 106 -16.82 -15.98 7.36
C ARG A 106 -16.32 -14.64 7.96
N ARG A 107 -15.11 -14.22 7.54
CA ARG A 107 -14.52 -12.93 7.90
C ARG A 107 -13.72 -12.40 6.73
N LEU A 108 -14.10 -11.21 6.26
CA LEU A 108 -13.30 -10.37 5.35
C LEU A 108 -12.99 -9.07 6.08
N ALA A 109 -11.73 -8.88 6.46
CA ALA A 109 -11.26 -7.68 7.14
C ALA A 109 -10.34 -6.89 6.23
N PHE A 110 -10.28 -5.58 6.43
CA PHE A 110 -9.46 -4.66 5.66
C PHE A 110 -8.45 -3.97 6.57
N GLY A 111 -7.18 -3.98 6.15
CA GLY A 111 -6.17 -3.09 6.65
C GLY A 111 -6.39 -1.67 6.14
N ARG A 112 -5.68 -0.72 6.70
CA ARG A 112 -5.72 0.69 6.32
C ARG A 112 -4.45 1.09 5.56
N PRO A 113 -4.48 2.15 4.74
CA PRO A 113 -3.30 2.77 4.17
C PRO A 113 -2.31 3.24 5.24
N LEU A 114 -1.07 3.46 4.83
CA LEU A 114 0.02 3.85 5.72
C LEU A 114 -0.30 5.14 6.49
N LEU A 115 -0.83 6.15 5.81
CA LEU A 115 -1.18 7.45 6.39
C LEU A 115 -2.69 7.53 6.63
N THR A 116 -3.14 7.12 7.81
CA THR A 116 -4.55 7.14 8.19
C THR A 116 -4.78 7.95 9.48
N THR A 117 -3.90 7.81 10.47
CA THR A 117 -4.01 8.49 11.76
C THR A 117 -2.87 9.48 11.94
N LEU A 118 -3.02 10.44 12.85
CA LEU A 118 -1.95 11.37 13.19
C LEU A 118 -0.67 10.67 13.67
N GLU A 119 -0.81 9.55 14.34
CA GLU A 119 0.32 8.74 14.81
C GLU A 119 1.09 8.12 13.62
N ASP A 120 0.38 7.63 12.60
CA ASP A 120 1.00 7.11 11.38
C ASP A 120 1.88 8.19 10.70
N TYR A 121 1.42 9.45 10.70
CA TYR A 121 2.23 10.57 10.16
C TYR A 121 3.47 10.83 11.02
N ARG A 122 3.34 10.81 12.36
CA ARG A 122 4.47 10.99 13.27
C ARG A 122 5.51 9.90 13.08
N ASP A 123 5.09 8.65 13.04
CA ASP A 123 5.98 7.51 12.89
C ASP A 123 6.70 7.54 11.52
N LEU A 124 5.96 7.84 10.45
CA LEU A 124 6.56 7.94 9.12
C LEU A 124 7.58 9.09 9.05
N THR A 125 7.24 10.29 9.54
CA THR A 125 8.15 11.43 9.47
C THR A 125 9.36 11.24 10.37
N ALA A 126 9.24 10.59 11.52
CA ALA A 126 10.35 10.20 12.36
C ALA A 126 11.29 9.22 11.64
N ALA A 127 10.74 8.14 11.07
CA ALA A 127 11.52 7.14 10.34
C ALA A 127 12.23 7.73 9.11
N LEU A 128 11.57 8.62 8.38
CA LEU A 128 12.19 9.33 7.25
C LEU A 128 13.27 10.29 7.70
N SER A 129 13.07 11.00 8.82
CA SER A 129 14.08 11.91 9.39
C SER A 129 15.34 11.18 9.82
N GLU A 130 15.22 9.97 10.39
CA GLU A 130 16.37 9.12 10.73
C GLU A 130 17.17 8.68 9.49
N ALA A 131 16.51 8.52 8.35
CA ALA A 131 17.12 8.11 7.09
C ALA A 131 17.76 9.28 6.31
N LEU A 132 17.40 10.53 6.65
CA LEU A 132 17.94 11.72 6.00
C LEU A 132 19.24 12.17 6.68
N PRO A 133 20.15 12.84 5.95
CA PRO A 133 21.29 13.54 6.54
C PRO A 133 20.84 14.59 7.57
N GLU A 134 21.79 14.96 8.46
CA GLU A 134 21.57 16.09 9.37
C GLU A 134 21.30 17.39 8.59
N PRO A 135 20.46 18.29 9.11
CA PRO A 135 20.19 19.58 8.47
C PRO A 135 21.45 20.42 8.28
N GLU A 136 21.65 20.94 7.08
CA GLU A 136 22.72 21.89 6.75
C GLU A 136 22.09 23.23 6.37
N ALA A 137 22.82 24.35 6.66
CA ALA A 137 22.30 25.72 6.55
C ALA A 137 21.75 26.08 5.14
N ASP A 138 22.37 25.54 4.09
CA ASP A 138 22.04 25.89 2.69
C ASP A 138 21.44 24.69 1.92
N THR A 139 20.91 23.69 2.65
CA THR A 139 20.39 22.46 2.04
C THR A 139 18.93 22.26 2.40
N ALA A 140 18.13 21.82 1.44
CA ALA A 140 16.77 21.35 1.65
C ALA A 140 16.60 19.94 1.07
N HIS A 141 15.88 19.10 1.80
CA HIS A 141 15.44 17.78 1.32
C HIS A 141 14.03 17.90 0.75
N VAL A 142 13.85 17.50 -0.49
CA VAL A 142 12.55 17.63 -1.16
C VAL A 142 11.97 16.27 -1.44
N PHE A 143 10.84 15.96 -0.80
CA PHE A 143 10.00 14.84 -1.17
C PHE A 143 9.00 15.26 -2.25
N MET A 144 8.99 14.54 -3.36
CA MET A 144 8.10 14.78 -4.46
C MET A 144 7.03 13.70 -4.53
N GLY A 145 5.77 14.10 -4.31
CA GLY A 145 4.60 13.25 -4.47
C GLY A 145 3.99 13.40 -5.85
N HIS A 146 3.16 12.43 -6.23
CA HIS A 146 2.43 12.48 -7.51
C HIS A 146 1.30 13.52 -7.49
N GLY A 147 0.75 13.83 -6.31
CA GLY A 147 -0.48 14.62 -6.20
C GLY A 147 -1.73 13.82 -6.57
N THR A 148 -2.89 14.39 -6.30
CA THR A 148 -4.18 13.80 -6.65
C THR A 148 -5.27 14.87 -6.58
N GLU A 149 -6.31 14.76 -7.41
CA GLU A 149 -7.52 15.59 -7.30
C GLU A 149 -8.44 15.15 -6.15
N HIS A 150 -8.18 13.98 -5.58
CA HIS A 150 -8.90 13.47 -4.42
C HIS A 150 -8.58 14.31 -3.16
N PHE A 151 -9.53 14.41 -2.21
CA PHE A 151 -9.32 15.17 -0.95
C PHE A 151 -8.11 14.67 -0.14
N ALA A 152 -7.69 13.41 -0.32
CA ALA A 152 -6.47 12.85 0.25
C ALA A 152 -5.19 13.62 -0.14
N ASN A 153 -5.25 14.53 -1.10
CA ASN A 153 -4.14 15.45 -1.42
C ASN A 153 -3.68 16.26 -0.21
N ALA A 154 -4.56 16.48 0.76
CA ALA A 154 -4.25 17.11 2.05
C ALA A 154 -3.16 16.36 2.85
N ALA A 155 -2.95 15.06 2.57
CA ALA A 155 -1.90 14.27 3.20
C ALA A 155 -0.49 14.83 2.95
N TYR A 156 -0.24 15.42 1.78
CA TYR A 156 1.04 16.07 1.48
C TYR A 156 1.28 17.31 2.35
N CYS A 157 0.24 18.13 2.56
CA CYS A 157 0.32 19.28 3.46
C CYS A 157 0.54 18.83 4.90
N GLN A 158 -0.15 17.77 5.33
CA GLN A 158 0.01 17.21 6.66
C GLN A 158 1.43 16.67 6.88
N LEU A 159 2.00 15.97 5.90
CA LEU A 159 3.41 15.50 5.96
C LEU A 159 4.38 16.68 6.11
N SER A 160 4.22 17.72 5.30
CA SER A 160 5.07 18.92 5.37
C SER A 160 4.99 19.58 6.75
N TYR A 161 3.78 19.73 7.29
CA TYR A 161 3.57 20.25 8.63
C TYR A 161 4.25 19.39 9.70
N MET A 162 4.14 18.07 9.61
CA MET A 162 4.72 17.15 10.59
C MET A 162 6.24 17.18 10.63
N PHE A 163 6.91 17.28 9.46
CA PHE A 163 8.36 17.48 9.41
C PHE A 163 8.76 18.77 10.12
N HIS A 164 8.07 19.87 9.85
CA HIS A 164 8.33 21.14 10.49
C HIS A 164 8.12 21.06 12.03
N ASP A 165 7.01 20.44 12.46
CA ASP A 165 6.65 20.26 13.89
C ASP A 165 7.70 19.42 14.64
N GLN A 166 8.33 18.46 13.95
CA GLN A 166 9.38 17.59 14.49
C GLN A 166 10.80 18.17 14.36
N GLY A 167 10.93 19.47 14.05
CA GLY A 167 12.22 20.16 13.98
C GLY A 167 13.02 19.92 12.70
N ARG A 168 12.35 19.49 11.61
CA ARG A 168 12.95 19.33 10.27
C ARG A 168 12.34 20.31 9.25
N PRO A 169 12.53 21.65 9.46
CA PRO A 169 12.03 22.66 8.53
C PRO A 169 12.79 22.65 7.19
N ASP A 170 13.92 21.98 7.12
CA ASP A 170 14.70 21.71 5.91
C ASP A 170 14.02 20.69 4.97
N VAL A 171 13.00 19.95 5.44
CA VAL A 171 12.28 18.98 4.65
C VAL A 171 11.01 19.59 4.04
N LEU A 172 10.97 19.61 2.72
CA LEU A 172 9.85 20.13 1.94
C LEU A 172 9.11 18.98 1.26
N VAL A 173 7.79 19.09 1.19
CA VAL A 173 6.95 18.13 0.45
C VAL A 173 6.20 18.87 -0.62
N GLY A 174 6.39 18.46 -1.86
CA GLY A 174 5.71 19.02 -3.05
C GLY A 174 5.05 17.94 -3.89
N THR A 175 4.22 18.36 -4.84
CA THR A 175 3.56 17.46 -5.81
C THR A 175 3.78 17.98 -7.23
N VAL A 176 3.68 17.09 -8.22
CA VAL A 176 3.73 17.39 -9.64
C VAL A 176 2.35 17.32 -10.26
#